data_a8a25580566611daa328cc8c9e455057
#
_entry.id   a8a25580566611daa328cc8c9e455057
#
_cell.length_a   1.000
_cell.length_b   1.000
_cell.length_c   1.000
_cell.angle_alpha   90.00
_cell.angle_beta   90.00
_cell.angle_gamma   90.00
#
_symmetry.space_group_name_H-M   'P 1'
#
loop_
_entity.id
_entity.type
_entity.pdbx_description
1 polymer ?
#
loop_
_entity_poly.entity_id
_entity_poly.type
_entity_poly.pdbx_seq_one_letter_code
_entity_poly.pdbx_strand_id
1 'polypeptide(L)'
;MPGLGTIVNVIAIAAAGIIGCLAGERIAPRFQDTLMKATVIAVLFLGLGGTMAQMLTFKRGSFSTQGTMMLIGSLAIGGLIGEWLRIEDRFADFGEWLKKKTGNANDQEFIEAFVTASLTVCIGAMAIVGSIEDGILGDHSILFAKAILDFVIVLVMAASMGRG
;
A
#
# COMPACT_ATOMS: atom_id res chain seq x y z
N MET A 1 -7.95 20.19 -7.32
CA MET A 1 -9.26 19.49 -7.24
C MET A 1 -9.16 18.47 -6.10
N PRO A 2 -9.98 18.55 -5.06
CA PRO A 2 -9.96 17.52 -4.01
C PRO A 2 -10.29 16.16 -4.62
N GLY A 3 -9.56 15.12 -4.23
CA GLY A 3 -9.74 13.76 -4.73
C GLY A 3 -8.95 13.40 -6.01
N LEU A 4 -8.15 14.32 -6.57
CA LEU A 4 -7.36 14.03 -7.77
C LEU A 4 -6.32 12.93 -7.52
N GLY A 5 -5.64 12.98 -6.38
CA GLY A 5 -4.65 11.97 -5.99
C GLY A 5 -5.27 10.58 -5.87
N THR A 6 -6.46 10.49 -5.28
CA THR A 6 -7.22 9.25 -5.16
C THR A 6 -7.59 8.67 -6.54
N ILE A 7 -8.08 9.52 -7.46
CA ILE A 7 -8.44 9.09 -8.81
C ILE A 7 -7.21 8.58 -9.56
N VAL A 8 -6.09 9.31 -9.48
CA VAL A 8 -4.84 8.90 -10.13
C VAL A 8 -4.35 7.56 -9.57
N ASN A 9 -4.42 7.36 -8.25
CA ASN A 9 -4.03 6.09 -7.63
C ASN A 9 -4.90 4.92 -8.11
N VAL A 10 -6.22 5.09 -8.15
CA VAL A 10 -7.14 4.05 -8.66
C VAL A 10 -6.85 3.71 -10.13
N ILE A 11 -6.62 4.72 -10.98
CA ILE A 11 -6.28 4.49 -12.38
C ILE A 11 -4.93 3.77 -12.49
N ALA A 12 -3.94 4.15 -11.70
CA ALA A 12 -2.62 3.52 -11.68
C ALA A 12 -2.70 2.03 -11.31
N ILE A 13 -3.47 1.69 -10.26
CA ILE A 13 -3.68 0.31 -9.82
C ILE A 13 -4.40 -0.50 -10.90
N ALA A 14 -5.47 0.04 -11.48
CA ALA A 14 -6.22 -0.64 -12.54
C ALA A 14 -5.36 -0.88 -13.79
N ALA A 15 -4.58 0.12 -14.21
CA ALA A 15 -3.65 0.00 -15.32
C ALA A 15 -2.55 -1.03 -15.04
N ALA A 16 -1.98 -1.02 -13.83
CA ALA A 16 -0.96 -1.98 -13.40
C ALA A 16 -1.48 -3.42 -13.43
N GLY A 17 -2.70 -3.66 -12.94
CA GLY A 17 -3.34 -4.97 -12.97
C GLY A 17 -3.54 -5.47 -14.41
N ILE A 18 -4.08 -4.63 -15.28
CA ILE A 18 -4.28 -4.99 -16.70
C ILE A 18 -2.94 -5.28 -17.39
N ILE A 19 -1.96 -4.40 -17.23
CA ILE A 19 -0.63 -4.57 -17.84
C ILE A 19 0.06 -5.81 -17.28
N GLY A 20 0.00 -6.03 -15.95
CA GLY A 20 0.57 -7.20 -15.30
C GLY A 20 -0.02 -8.51 -15.82
N CYS A 21 -1.34 -8.60 -15.94
CA CYS A 21 -2.02 -9.77 -16.50
C CYS A 21 -1.67 -10.02 -17.98
N LEU A 22 -1.49 -8.96 -18.77
CA LEU A 22 -1.16 -9.09 -20.20
C LEU A 22 0.32 -9.38 -20.44
N ALA A 23 1.20 -8.84 -19.60
CA ALA A 23 2.64 -8.93 -19.75
C ALA A 23 3.29 -10.00 -18.84
N GLY A 24 2.50 -10.69 -17.99
CA GLY A 24 2.99 -11.56 -16.92
C GLY A 24 4.04 -12.57 -17.37
N GLU A 25 3.79 -13.31 -18.43
CA GLU A 25 4.72 -14.31 -18.97
C GLU A 25 5.99 -13.70 -19.62
N ARG A 26 5.95 -12.39 -19.95
CA ARG A 26 7.05 -11.69 -20.61
C ARG A 26 7.99 -11.01 -19.63
N ILE A 27 7.56 -10.79 -18.40
CA ILE A 27 8.39 -10.16 -17.36
C ILE A 27 9.17 -11.27 -16.64
N ALA A 28 10.45 -11.39 -16.96
CA ALA A 28 11.28 -12.42 -16.32
C ALA A 28 11.27 -12.27 -14.79
N PRO A 29 11.22 -13.39 -14.03
CA PRO A 29 11.13 -13.39 -12.56
C PRO A 29 12.22 -12.55 -11.88
N ARG A 30 13.40 -12.46 -12.49
CA ARG A 30 14.50 -11.62 -11.99
C ARG A 30 14.13 -10.13 -11.95
N PHE A 31 13.39 -9.62 -12.95
CA PHE A 31 12.94 -8.23 -12.97
C PHE A 31 11.85 -7.98 -11.93
N GLN A 32 10.92 -8.93 -11.77
CA GLN A 32 9.88 -8.86 -10.75
C GLN A 32 10.50 -8.77 -9.34
N ASP A 33 11.44 -9.65 -9.01
CA ASP A 33 12.16 -9.65 -7.74
C ASP A 33 12.95 -8.33 -7.52
N THR A 34 13.61 -7.83 -8.56
CA THR A 34 14.36 -6.56 -8.48
C THR A 34 13.41 -5.37 -8.24
N LEU A 35 12.28 -5.31 -8.94
CA LEU A 35 11.28 -4.26 -8.75
C LEU A 35 10.67 -4.30 -7.36
N MET A 36 10.32 -5.48 -6.84
CA MET A 36 9.80 -5.64 -5.49
C MET A 36 10.82 -5.17 -4.44
N LYS A 37 12.08 -5.58 -4.56
CA LYS A 37 13.14 -5.13 -3.66
C LYS A 37 13.35 -3.62 -3.71
N ALA A 38 13.35 -3.03 -4.90
CA ALA A 38 13.46 -1.57 -5.06
C ALA A 38 12.27 -0.85 -4.40
N THR A 39 11.04 -1.38 -4.56
CA THR A 39 9.84 -0.81 -3.94
C THR A 39 9.89 -0.89 -2.42
N VAL A 40 10.33 -2.03 -1.85
CA VAL A 40 10.50 -2.18 -0.39
C VAL A 40 11.49 -1.16 0.14
N ILE A 41 12.62 -0.95 -0.53
CA ILE A 41 13.62 0.06 -0.13
C ILE A 41 13.02 1.47 -0.22
N ALA A 42 12.29 1.77 -1.30
CA ALA A 42 11.65 3.08 -1.47
C ALA A 42 10.62 3.36 -0.36
N VAL A 43 9.76 2.39 -0.02
CA VAL A 43 8.77 2.49 1.07
C VAL A 43 9.47 2.71 2.42
N LEU A 44 10.56 1.99 2.68
CA LEU A 44 11.35 2.15 3.91
C LEU A 44 11.90 3.59 4.03
N PHE A 45 12.51 4.12 2.98
CA PHE A 45 13.03 5.49 2.99
C PHE A 45 11.92 6.55 3.08
N LEU A 46 10.78 6.35 2.41
CA LEU A 46 9.63 7.24 2.52
C LEU A 46 9.05 7.22 3.95
N GLY A 47 8.93 6.04 4.56
CA GLY A 47 8.46 5.91 5.93
C GLY A 47 9.39 6.56 6.95
N LEU A 48 10.70 6.31 6.83
CA LEU A 48 11.71 6.95 7.67
C LEU A 48 11.71 8.47 7.48
N GLY A 49 11.73 8.94 6.22
CA GLY A 49 11.73 10.36 5.89
C GLY A 49 10.48 11.07 6.43
N GLY A 50 9.30 10.49 6.24
CA GLY A 50 8.05 11.02 6.77
C GLY A 50 8.02 11.07 8.31
N THR A 51 8.48 10.01 8.96
CA THR A 51 8.58 9.96 10.42
C THR A 51 9.56 11.01 10.94
N MET A 52 10.75 11.11 10.33
CA MET A 52 11.75 12.11 10.72
C MET A 52 11.27 13.54 10.49
N ALA A 53 10.56 13.80 9.40
CA ALA A 53 10.01 15.13 9.11
C ALA A 53 9.01 15.60 10.18
N GLN A 54 8.24 14.68 10.75
CA GLN A 54 7.28 14.98 11.81
C GLN A 54 7.91 15.04 13.22
N MET A 55 8.97 14.26 13.43
CA MET A 55 9.63 14.18 14.75
C MET A 55 10.71 15.23 14.96
N LEU A 56 11.37 15.69 13.89
CA LEU A 56 12.47 16.64 13.98
C LEU A 56 11.97 18.07 13.96
N THR A 57 12.27 18.82 15.01
CA THR A 57 12.03 20.26 15.07
C THR A 57 13.34 21.01 15.28
N PHE A 58 13.52 22.07 14.50
CA PHE A 58 14.68 22.97 14.66
C PHE A 58 14.26 24.20 15.45
N LYS A 59 14.71 24.27 16.70
CA LYS A 59 14.44 25.44 17.58
C LYS A 59 15.77 25.95 18.17
N ARG A 60 15.96 27.28 18.10
CA ARG A 60 17.10 27.98 18.69
C ARG A 60 18.49 27.43 18.32
N GLY A 61 18.65 26.99 17.05
CA GLY A 61 19.97 26.51 16.58
C GLY A 61 20.30 25.06 16.95
N SER A 62 19.37 24.30 17.54
CA SER A 62 19.54 22.88 17.85
C SER A 62 18.38 22.03 17.32
N PHE A 63 18.69 20.78 16.94
CA PHE A 63 17.68 19.77 16.62
C PHE A 63 17.13 19.19 17.91
N SER A 64 15.81 19.14 18.01
CA SER A 64 15.12 18.42 19.09
C SER A 64 14.09 17.47 18.50
N THR A 65 13.85 16.35 19.17
CA THR A 65 12.80 15.40 18.81
C THR A 65 11.54 15.69 19.61
N GLN A 66 10.40 15.64 18.93
CA GLN A 66 9.08 15.72 19.57
C GLN A 66 8.17 14.60 19.07
N GLY A 67 7.11 14.31 19.82
CA GLY A 67 6.13 13.30 19.39
C GLY A 67 6.53 11.84 19.59
N THR A 68 7.69 11.54 20.18
CA THR A 68 8.14 10.16 20.42
C THR A 68 7.14 9.33 21.22
N MET A 69 6.55 9.92 22.28
CA MET A 69 5.52 9.25 23.09
C MET A 69 4.25 8.98 22.28
N MET A 70 3.88 9.91 21.40
CA MET A 70 2.72 9.73 20.52
C MET A 70 2.97 8.61 19.50
N LEU A 71 4.18 8.52 18.94
CA LEU A 71 4.57 7.46 18.03
C LEU A 71 4.47 6.08 18.72
N ILE A 72 5.10 5.94 19.89
CA ILE A 72 5.09 4.67 20.64
C ILE A 72 3.66 4.30 21.05
N GLY A 73 2.91 5.25 21.58
CA GLY A 73 1.52 5.05 22.00
C GLY A 73 0.61 4.65 20.84
N SER A 74 0.71 5.34 19.71
CA SER A 74 -0.10 5.03 18.53
C SER A 74 0.23 3.68 17.92
N LEU A 75 1.50 3.27 17.88
CA LEU A 75 1.92 1.95 17.41
C LEU A 75 1.41 0.83 18.34
N ALA A 76 1.52 1.02 19.67
CA ALA A 76 1.05 0.04 20.63
C ALA A 76 -0.47 -0.13 20.58
N ILE A 77 -1.21 0.97 20.63
CA ILE A 77 -2.68 0.97 20.59
C ILE A 77 -3.17 0.46 19.23
N GLY A 78 -2.58 0.96 18.13
CA GLY A 78 -2.94 0.54 16.78
C GLY A 78 -2.69 -0.95 16.54
N GLY A 79 -1.57 -1.49 17.04
CA GLY A 79 -1.26 -2.92 16.99
C GLY A 79 -2.28 -3.76 17.75
N LEU A 80 -2.61 -3.37 18.98
CA LEU A 80 -3.61 -4.07 19.80
C LEU A 80 -5.01 -4.05 19.18
N ILE A 81 -5.43 -2.90 18.63
CA ILE A 81 -6.72 -2.78 17.95
C ILE A 81 -6.74 -3.60 16.66
N GLY A 82 -5.66 -3.57 15.87
CA GLY A 82 -5.52 -4.33 14.63
C GLY A 82 -5.64 -5.83 14.88
N GLU A 83 -4.95 -6.34 15.89
CA GLU A 83 -5.01 -7.74 16.30
C GLU A 83 -6.40 -8.11 16.84
N TRP A 84 -7.00 -7.26 17.67
CA TRP A 84 -8.32 -7.51 18.22
C TRP A 84 -9.42 -7.55 17.15
N LEU A 85 -9.33 -6.70 16.14
CA LEU A 85 -10.27 -6.67 15.01
C LEU A 85 -10.05 -7.80 14.01
N ARG A 86 -8.92 -8.52 14.08
CA ARG A 86 -8.54 -9.58 13.13
C ARG A 86 -8.73 -9.14 11.69
N ILE A 87 -8.14 -8.01 11.35
CA ILE A 87 -8.36 -7.37 10.05
C ILE A 87 -7.92 -8.29 8.90
N GLU A 88 -6.79 -8.98 9.08
CA GLU A 88 -6.24 -9.92 8.08
C GLU A 88 -7.21 -11.09 7.82
N ASP A 89 -7.73 -11.72 8.88
CA ASP A 89 -8.70 -12.82 8.76
C ASP A 89 -9.96 -12.39 8.01
N ARG A 90 -10.47 -11.17 8.28
CA ARG A 90 -11.65 -10.64 7.61
C ARG A 90 -11.42 -10.37 6.12
N PHE A 91 -10.21 -9.93 5.74
CA PHE A 91 -9.85 -9.80 4.33
C PHE A 91 -9.71 -11.15 3.65
N ALA A 92 -9.18 -12.16 4.32
CA ALA A 92 -9.12 -13.53 3.83
C ALA A 92 -10.53 -14.09 3.59
N ASP A 93 -11.43 -13.95 4.55
CA ASP A 93 -12.84 -14.37 4.44
C ASP A 93 -13.55 -13.65 3.26
N PHE A 94 -13.27 -12.35 3.08
CA PHE A 94 -13.81 -11.60 1.96
C PHE A 94 -13.25 -12.06 0.61
N GLY A 95 -11.96 -12.39 0.55
CA GLY A 95 -11.31 -12.98 -0.62
C GLY A 95 -11.93 -14.34 -0.97
N GLU A 96 -12.16 -15.20 0.03
CA GLU A 96 -12.86 -16.49 -0.18
C GLU A 96 -14.30 -16.32 -0.67
N TRP A 97 -15.03 -15.36 -0.10
CA TRP A 97 -16.38 -15.06 -0.54
C TRP A 97 -16.40 -14.60 -2.00
N LEU A 98 -15.47 -13.72 -2.38
CA LEU A 98 -15.36 -13.22 -3.75
C LEU A 98 -15.02 -14.35 -4.72
N LYS A 99 -14.11 -15.25 -4.36
CA LYS A 99 -13.74 -16.45 -5.12
C LYS A 99 -14.94 -17.35 -5.39
N LYS A 100 -15.73 -17.64 -4.36
CA LYS A 100 -16.96 -18.46 -4.50
C LYS A 100 -17.97 -17.80 -5.46
N LYS A 101 -18.04 -16.47 -5.46
CA LYS A 101 -18.96 -15.73 -6.30
C LYS A 101 -18.51 -15.58 -7.76
N THR A 102 -17.21 -15.55 -8.01
CA THR A 102 -16.64 -15.42 -9.36
C THR A 102 -16.44 -16.76 -10.08
N GLY A 103 -16.72 -17.89 -9.42
CA GLY A 103 -16.66 -19.22 -10.04
C GLY A 103 -15.27 -19.85 -10.07
N ASN A 104 -14.24 -19.18 -9.55
CA ASN A 104 -12.85 -19.66 -9.48
C ASN A 104 -12.57 -20.42 -8.17
N ALA A 105 -13.48 -21.31 -7.77
CA ALA A 105 -13.47 -21.93 -6.44
C ALA A 105 -12.23 -22.81 -6.12
N ASN A 106 -11.37 -23.13 -7.08
CA ASN A 106 -10.22 -24.02 -6.87
C ASN A 106 -8.85 -23.32 -6.90
N ASP A 107 -8.80 -22.00 -7.05
CA ASP A 107 -7.54 -21.27 -7.18
C ASP A 107 -7.15 -20.62 -5.84
N GLN A 108 -6.25 -21.26 -5.11
CA GLN A 108 -5.71 -20.75 -3.85
C GLN A 108 -4.82 -19.52 -4.07
N GLU A 109 -4.14 -19.45 -5.22
CA GLU A 109 -3.27 -18.33 -5.57
C GLU A 109 -4.06 -17.04 -5.72
N PHE A 110 -5.32 -17.12 -6.20
CA PHE A 110 -6.23 -15.97 -6.26
C PHE A 110 -6.50 -15.33 -4.90
N ILE A 111 -6.80 -16.14 -3.86
CA ILE A 111 -7.08 -15.59 -2.53
C ILE A 111 -5.83 -14.91 -1.97
N GLU A 112 -4.70 -15.57 -2.07
CA GLU A 112 -3.44 -15.06 -1.55
C GLU A 112 -3.04 -13.76 -2.24
N ALA A 113 -3.14 -13.71 -3.58
CA ALA A 113 -2.91 -12.51 -4.36
C ALA A 113 -3.86 -11.37 -3.98
N PHE A 114 -5.16 -11.66 -3.89
CA PHE A 114 -6.18 -10.67 -3.54
C PHE A 114 -5.98 -10.11 -2.13
N VAL A 115 -5.78 -10.99 -1.14
CA VAL A 115 -5.57 -10.57 0.25
C VAL A 115 -4.30 -9.74 0.37
N THR A 116 -3.19 -10.24 -0.17
CA THR A 116 -1.89 -9.55 -0.09
C THR A 116 -1.94 -8.20 -0.80
N ALA A 117 -2.49 -8.14 -2.01
CA ALA A 117 -2.62 -6.88 -2.75
C ALA A 117 -3.54 -5.90 -2.01
N SER A 118 -4.69 -6.35 -1.53
CA SER A 118 -5.66 -5.50 -0.82
C SER A 118 -5.08 -4.95 0.48
N LEU A 119 -4.41 -5.79 1.28
CA LEU A 119 -3.76 -5.36 2.51
C LEU A 119 -2.64 -4.36 2.22
N THR A 120 -1.79 -4.66 1.24
CA THR A 120 -0.65 -3.80 0.89
C THR A 120 -1.10 -2.44 0.36
N VAL A 121 -2.12 -2.42 -0.50
CA VAL A 121 -2.61 -1.20 -1.16
C VAL A 121 -3.54 -0.39 -0.25
N CYS A 122 -4.46 -1.03 0.48
CA CYS A 122 -5.51 -0.34 1.22
C CYS A 122 -5.13 0.01 2.66
N ILE A 123 -4.31 -0.81 3.33
CA ILE A 123 -4.00 -0.66 4.77
C ILE A 123 -2.61 -0.05 4.97
N GLY A 124 -2.37 1.12 4.40
CA GLY A 124 -1.14 1.85 4.64
C GLY A 124 -1.41 3.24 5.22
N ALA A 125 -0.55 3.73 6.10
CA ALA A 125 -0.63 5.10 6.61
C ALA A 125 -0.69 6.14 5.47
N MET A 126 0.03 5.90 4.37
CA MET A 126 0.00 6.75 3.17
C MET A 126 -1.38 6.79 2.50
N ALA A 127 -2.16 5.69 2.55
CA ALA A 127 -3.51 5.69 1.99
C ALA A 127 -4.44 6.58 2.82
N ILE A 128 -4.37 6.47 4.15
CA ILE A 128 -5.24 7.22 5.08
C ILE A 128 -4.84 8.69 5.10
N VAL A 129 -3.58 8.98 5.41
CA VAL A 129 -3.08 10.37 5.51
C VAL A 129 -3.15 11.07 4.16
N GLY A 130 -2.71 10.41 3.09
CA GLY A 130 -2.76 10.97 1.75
C GLY A 130 -4.18 11.28 1.27
N SER A 131 -5.17 10.43 1.60
CA SER A 131 -6.57 10.70 1.26
C SER A 131 -7.14 11.87 2.04
N ILE A 132 -6.75 12.05 3.30
CA ILE A 132 -7.15 13.19 4.13
C ILE A 132 -6.52 14.49 3.59
N GLU A 133 -5.23 14.48 3.26
CA GLU A 133 -4.53 15.65 2.70
C GLU A 133 -5.06 16.00 1.31
N ASP A 134 -5.30 15.01 0.45
CA ASP A 134 -5.89 15.20 -0.87
C ASP A 134 -7.31 15.81 -0.78
N GLY A 135 -8.13 15.30 0.16
CA GLY A 135 -9.51 15.75 0.33
C GLY A 135 -9.66 17.12 1.01
N ILE A 136 -8.87 17.38 2.04
CA ILE A 136 -9.01 18.58 2.90
C ILE A 136 -8.09 19.71 2.47
N LEU A 137 -6.81 19.39 2.19
CA LEU A 137 -5.77 20.36 1.87
C LEU A 137 -5.55 20.53 0.38
N GLY A 138 -6.01 19.59 -0.45
CA GLY A 138 -5.74 19.57 -1.88
C GLY A 138 -4.28 19.23 -2.20
N ASP A 139 -3.54 18.64 -1.24
CA ASP A 139 -2.18 18.18 -1.47
C ASP A 139 -2.20 16.71 -1.93
N HIS A 140 -1.77 16.49 -3.17
CA HIS A 140 -1.80 15.19 -3.83
C HIS A 140 -0.46 14.44 -3.74
N SER A 141 0.57 15.06 -3.14
CA SER A 141 1.97 14.58 -3.18
C SER A 141 2.12 13.16 -2.65
N ILE A 142 1.51 12.86 -1.50
CA ILE A 142 1.55 11.53 -0.88
C ILE A 142 0.86 10.48 -1.76
N LEU A 143 -0.30 10.81 -2.32
CA LEU A 143 -1.04 9.87 -3.16
C LEU A 143 -0.40 9.67 -4.53
N PHE A 144 0.31 10.64 -5.09
CA PHE A 144 1.08 10.46 -6.32
C PHE A 144 2.28 9.54 -6.09
N ALA A 145 3.03 9.74 -4.99
CA ALA A 145 4.08 8.81 -4.60
C ALA A 145 3.54 7.40 -4.40
N LYS A 146 2.41 7.28 -3.70
CA LYS A 146 1.71 6.02 -3.49
C LYS A 146 1.26 5.39 -4.80
N ALA A 147 0.70 6.16 -5.74
CA ALA A 147 0.25 5.65 -7.03
C ALA A 147 1.38 4.97 -7.81
N ILE A 148 2.60 5.51 -7.76
CA ILE A 148 3.78 4.90 -8.39
C ILE A 148 4.16 3.60 -7.69
N LEU A 149 4.17 3.58 -6.35
CA LEU A 149 4.49 2.38 -5.57
C LEU A 149 3.45 1.27 -5.78
N ASP A 150 2.18 1.60 -5.68
CA ASP A 150 1.07 0.67 -5.88
C ASP A 150 1.06 0.14 -7.32
N PHE A 151 1.35 0.97 -8.31
CA PHE A 151 1.49 0.55 -9.69
C PHE A 151 2.56 -0.56 -9.84
N VAL A 152 3.74 -0.37 -9.27
CA VAL A 152 4.81 -1.37 -9.36
C VAL A 152 4.44 -2.64 -8.61
N ILE A 153 3.90 -2.52 -7.39
CA ILE A 153 3.50 -3.67 -6.57
C ILE A 153 2.43 -4.49 -7.29
N VAL A 154 1.35 -3.84 -7.73
CA VAL A 154 0.23 -4.53 -8.39
C VAL A 154 0.64 -5.10 -9.75
N LEU A 155 1.50 -4.40 -10.51
CA LEU A 155 2.05 -4.90 -11.75
C LEU A 155 2.82 -6.22 -11.53
N VAL A 156 3.72 -6.24 -10.54
CA VAL A 156 4.54 -7.42 -10.25
C VAL A 156 3.66 -8.55 -9.71
N MET A 157 2.72 -8.26 -8.82
CA MET A 157 1.80 -9.27 -8.28
C MET A 157 0.91 -9.87 -9.37
N ALA A 158 0.32 -9.03 -10.23
CA ALA A 158 -0.50 -9.51 -11.35
C ALA A 158 0.32 -10.30 -12.38
N ALA A 159 1.60 -9.97 -12.54
CA ALA A 159 2.50 -10.69 -13.42
C ALA A 159 2.95 -12.05 -12.85
N SER A 160 3.13 -12.14 -11.51
CA SER A 160 3.62 -13.36 -10.86
C SER A 160 2.51 -14.34 -10.50
N MET A 161 1.34 -13.85 -10.10
CA MET A 161 0.22 -14.66 -9.60
C MET A 161 -0.90 -14.87 -10.64
N GLY A 162 -0.72 -14.33 -11.85
CA GLY A 162 -1.68 -14.49 -12.93
C GLY A 162 -2.95 -13.64 -12.75
N ARG A 163 -4.07 -14.14 -13.26
CA ARG A 163 -5.36 -13.43 -13.27
C ARG A 163 -6.15 -13.54 -11.96
N GLY A 164 -5.44 -13.67 -10.86
CA GLY A 164 -6.04 -13.69 -9.54
C GLY A 164 -6.63 -12.34 -9.11
#